data_76a878c8553bb8a75d93035939a7ae2f
#
_entry.id   76a878c8553bb8a75d93035939a7ae2f
#
_cell.length_a   1.000
_cell.length_b   1.000
_cell.length_c   1.000
_cell.angle_alpha   90.00
_cell.angle_beta   90.00
_cell.angle_gamma   90.00
#
_symmetry.space_group_name_H-M   'P 1'
#
loop_
_entity.id
_entity.type
_entity.pdbx_description
1 polymer ?
#
loop_
_entity_poly.entity_id
_entity_poly.type
_entity_poly.pdbx_seq_one_letter_code
_entity_poly.pdbx_strand_id
1 'polypeptide(L)'
;MFLIGTALSLLFNSCSKDPVIPENETDNKLHEDPSKMTIRLVECHLHADWNEIQKVGGPHQNPESPAKHMKRIQEITYELKAGKGWRLAEGSQSKFYVQKNGDYYTYGKYTPAPVYLMFIYYYNAKGDLMNSQFIENGQDNIHQHFFTPENVKPTFDGQPEADDNEPQKLVDYLYVDTTPWDKTKHSKEAEITGDSNPIGLKGVIRFLKDRKEFDLKIRLYHGYKSKGNPETGTFDPFYKPSGILIQRGTWDINLNIPVVVFWSREETVG
;
A
#
# COMPACT_ATOMS: atom_id res chain seq x y z
N MET A 1 29.06 -41.20 64.61
CA MET A 1 29.47 -40.49 63.41
C MET A 1 28.21 -40.06 62.66
N PHE A 2 27.72 -38.86 62.96
CA PHE A 2 26.49 -38.33 62.41
C PHE A 2 26.83 -37.42 61.20
N LEU A 3 26.33 -37.80 60.02
CA LEU A 3 26.42 -36.98 58.80
C LEU A 3 25.19 -36.08 58.75
N ILE A 4 25.40 -34.77 58.84
CA ILE A 4 24.40 -33.73 58.65
C ILE A 4 24.36 -33.41 57.17
N GLY A 5 23.29 -33.80 56.50
CA GLY A 5 23.00 -33.42 55.12
C GLY A 5 22.34 -32.04 55.06
N THR A 6 23.05 -31.07 54.55
CA THR A 6 22.54 -29.72 54.27
C THR A 6 21.72 -29.74 52.97
N ALA A 7 20.40 -29.61 53.06
CA ALA A 7 19.54 -29.42 51.90
C ALA A 7 19.62 -27.94 51.45
N LEU A 8 20.17 -27.72 50.27
CA LEU A 8 20.23 -26.40 49.60
C LEU A 8 18.91 -26.17 48.85
N SER A 9 18.01 -25.41 49.42
CA SER A 9 16.76 -24.97 48.77
C SER A 9 17.04 -23.86 47.78
N LEU A 10 17.02 -24.20 46.48
CA LEU A 10 17.04 -23.22 45.38
C LEU A 10 15.66 -22.55 45.31
N LEU A 11 15.56 -21.32 45.75
CA LEU A 11 14.42 -20.46 45.53
C LEU A 11 14.45 -20.01 44.07
N PHE A 12 13.64 -20.62 43.22
CA PHE A 12 13.35 -20.09 41.89
C PHE A 12 12.43 -18.86 42.04
N ASN A 13 13.00 -17.65 42.00
CA ASN A 13 12.22 -16.47 41.78
C ASN A 13 11.73 -16.50 40.31
N SER A 14 10.57 -17.08 40.09
CA SER A 14 9.82 -16.90 38.87
C SER A 14 9.30 -15.46 38.85
N CYS A 15 10.00 -14.57 38.15
CA CYS A 15 9.40 -13.30 37.72
C CYS A 15 8.31 -13.62 36.71
N SER A 16 7.09 -13.88 37.21
CA SER A 16 5.91 -13.80 36.36
C SER A 16 5.75 -12.31 36.02
N LYS A 17 6.21 -11.91 34.83
CA LYS A 17 5.73 -10.66 34.24
C LYS A 17 4.23 -10.87 34.07
N ASP A 18 3.43 -9.95 34.59
CA ASP A 18 2.00 -9.96 34.33
C ASP A 18 1.79 -10.08 32.82
N PRO A 19 0.83 -10.91 32.36
CA PRO A 19 0.55 -11.02 30.94
C PRO A 19 0.26 -9.62 30.42
N VAL A 20 0.98 -9.22 29.37
CA VAL A 20 0.71 -7.96 28.67
C VAL A 20 -0.71 -8.07 28.13
N ILE A 21 -1.64 -7.33 28.73
CA ILE A 21 -3.00 -7.23 28.21
C ILE A 21 -2.87 -6.54 26.84
N PRO A 22 -3.32 -7.15 25.73
CA PRO A 22 -3.31 -6.52 24.44
C PRO A 22 -4.03 -5.17 24.51
N GLU A 23 -3.42 -4.12 23.94
CA GLU A 23 -4.10 -2.83 23.83
C GLU A 23 -5.39 -3.02 23.01
N ASN A 24 -6.48 -2.41 23.47
CA ASN A 24 -7.76 -2.49 22.80
C ASN A 24 -7.73 -1.53 21.59
N GLU A 25 -7.81 -2.06 20.38
CA GLU A 25 -7.82 -1.25 19.15
C GLU A 25 -8.95 -0.21 19.11
N THR A 26 -10.08 -0.51 19.78
CA THR A 26 -11.24 0.38 19.80
C THR A 26 -10.97 1.68 20.53
N ASP A 27 -9.97 1.73 21.42
CA ASP A 27 -9.63 2.94 22.17
C ASP A 27 -9.03 4.03 21.28
N ASN A 28 -8.40 3.63 20.15
CA ASN A 28 -7.77 4.54 19.19
C ASN A 28 -8.51 4.62 17.85
N LYS A 29 -9.51 3.80 17.63
CA LYS A 29 -10.26 3.73 16.38
C LYS A 29 -11.32 4.82 16.32
N LEU A 30 -11.00 5.90 15.59
CA LEU A 30 -11.90 7.05 15.39
C LEU A 30 -12.56 7.02 13.99
N HIS A 31 -12.58 5.88 13.33
CA HIS A 31 -13.21 5.71 12.02
C HIS A 31 -14.20 4.54 12.03
N GLU A 32 -15.17 4.61 11.13
CA GLU A 32 -16.08 3.50 10.84
C GLU A 32 -15.34 2.38 10.11
N ASP A 33 -15.92 1.16 10.11
CA ASP A 33 -15.43 0.08 9.26
C ASP A 33 -15.82 0.30 7.81
N PRO A 34 -14.87 0.21 6.86
CA PRO A 34 -15.21 0.33 5.46
C PRO A 34 -16.08 -0.85 4.99
N SER A 35 -17.12 -0.54 4.23
CA SER A 35 -17.98 -1.53 3.60
C SER A 35 -17.66 -1.72 2.11
N LYS A 36 -16.98 -0.76 1.50
CA LYS A 36 -16.54 -0.79 0.10
C LYS A 36 -15.18 -0.12 -0.02
N MET A 37 -14.32 -0.68 -0.87
CA MET A 37 -13.01 -0.15 -1.22
C MET A 37 -12.88 -0.11 -2.74
N THR A 38 -12.45 1.02 -3.28
CA THR A 38 -12.11 1.17 -4.70
C THR A 38 -10.64 1.54 -4.83
N ILE A 39 -9.91 0.78 -5.63
CA ILE A 39 -8.54 1.09 -6.03
C ILE A 39 -8.59 1.58 -7.47
N ARG A 40 -8.03 2.77 -7.70
CA ARG A 40 -7.94 3.40 -9.02
C ARG A 40 -6.49 3.52 -9.44
N LEU A 41 -6.16 3.01 -10.62
CA LEU A 41 -4.89 3.26 -11.30
C LEU A 41 -5.11 4.20 -12.47
N VAL A 42 -4.33 5.27 -12.53
CA VAL A 42 -4.34 6.25 -13.62
C VAL A 42 -2.99 6.21 -14.33
N GLU A 43 -2.98 5.73 -15.57
CA GLU A 43 -1.77 5.68 -16.39
C GLU A 43 -1.31 7.09 -16.74
N CYS A 44 -0.06 7.40 -16.46
CA CYS A 44 0.56 8.68 -16.75
C CYS A 44 2.06 8.49 -17.02
N HIS A 45 2.79 9.57 -17.20
CA HIS A 45 4.25 9.58 -17.33
C HIS A 45 4.87 10.61 -16.40
N LEU A 46 6.15 10.43 -16.09
CA LEU A 46 6.88 11.33 -15.21
C LEU A 46 7.27 12.64 -15.93
N HIS A 47 7.20 13.75 -15.20
CA HIS A 47 7.78 15.03 -15.55
C HIS A 47 9.02 15.39 -14.71
N ALA A 48 9.40 14.49 -13.80
CA ALA A 48 10.58 14.63 -12.95
C ALA A 48 11.21 13.24 -12.76
N ASP A 49 12.43 13.20 -12.28
CA ASP A 49 13.07 11.96 -11.88
C ASP A 49 12.29 11.27 -10.77
N TRP A 50 12.29 9.95 -10.77
CA TRP A 50 11.54 9.16 -9.79
C TRP A 50 11.79 9.62 -8.35
N ASN A 51 13.04 9.87 -7.99
CA ASN A 51 13.42 10.27 -6.65
C ASN A 51 13.01 11.70 -6.25
N GLU A 52 12.53 12.49 -7.21
CA GLU A 52 12.07 13.86 -6.98
C GLU A 52 10.54 13.97 -6.88
N ILE A 53 9.81 12.88 -7.17
CA ILE A 53 8.33 12.89 -7.23
C ILE A 53 7.72 13.33 -5.90
N GLN A 54 8.22 12.85 -4.78
CA GLN A 54 7.69 13.21 -3.45
C GLN A 54 7.87 14.69 -3.14
N LYS A 55 8.89 15.35 -3.71
CA LYS A 55 9.11 16.79 -3.55
C LYS A 55 8.22 17.63 -4.45
N VAL A 56 8.01 17.18 -5.68
CA VAL A 56 7.26 17.95 -6.69
C VAL A 56 5.80 17.53 -6.83
N GLY A 57 5.41 16.43 -6.21
CA GLY A 57 4.03 16.02 -6.14
C GLY A 57 3.57 15.05 -7.19
N GLY A 58 4.46 14.36 -7.84
CA GLY A 58 4.12 13.39 -8.87
C GLY A 58 3.36 13.98 -10.06
N PRO A 59 3.23 13.23 -11.13
CA PRO A 59 2.49 13.66 -12.31
C PRO A 59 0.98 13.56 -12.04
N HIS A 60 0.24 14.60 -12.37
CA HIS A 60 -1.22 14.57 -12.50
C HIS A 60 -1.97 13.90 -11.34
N GLN A 61 -1.71 14.33 -10.12
CA GLN A 61 -2.28 13.73 -8.89
C GLN A 61 -3.80 13.85 -8.75
N ASN A 62 -4.45 14.63 -9.59
CA ASN A 62 -5.89 14.73 -9.60
C ASN A 62 -6.50 13.80 -10.67
N PRO A 63 -7.13 12.67 -10.30
CA PRO A 63 -7.74 11.76 -11.25
C PRO A 63 -8.94 12.35 -12.00
N GLU A 64 -9.51 13.43 -11.50
CA GLU A 64 -10.63 14.16 -12.11
C GLU A 64 -10.16 15.30 -13.02
N SER A 65 -8.89 15.67 -12.94
CA SER A 65 -8.33 16.67 -13.84
C SER A 65 -8.26 16.12 -15.27
N PRO A 66 -8.71 16.87 -16.28
CA PRO A 66 -8.54 16.51 -17.68
C PRO A 66 -7.08 16.71 -18.11
N ALA A 67 -6.14 16.11 -17.42
CA ALA A 67 -4.74 16.20 -17.74
C ALA A 67 -4.50 15.61 -19.14
N LYS A 68 -3.87 16.38 -20.03
CA LYS A 68 -3.56 15.99 -21.41
C LYS A 68 -2.78 14.68 -21.57
N HIS A 69 -2.30 14.13 -20.47
CA HIS A 69 -1.40 13.00 -20.42
C HIS A 69 -1.96 11.76 -19.71
N MET A 70 -3.15 11.84 -19.16
CA MET A 70 -3.85 10.67 -18.60
C MET A 70 -4.38 9.82 -19.75
N LYS A 71 -3.86 8.59 -19.87
CA LYS A 71 -4.17 7.73 -21.00
C LYS A 71 -5.24 6.70 -20.68
N ARG A 72 -5.17 6.09 -19.51
CA ARG A 72 -6.05 5.00 -19.11
C ARG A 72 -6.33 5.05 -17.62
N ILE A 73 -7.60 4.88 -17.28
CA ILE A 73 -8.04 4.72 -15.90
C ILE A 73 -8.57 3.30 -15.75
N GLN A 74 -8.13 2.62 -14.71
CA GLN A 74 -8.62 1.30 -14.31
C GLN A 74 -9.09 1.38 -12.87
N GLU A 75 -10.20 0.71 -12.56
CA GLU A 75 -10.74 0.65 -11.21
C GLU A 75 -11.11 -0.77 -10.85
N ILE A 76 -10.77 -1.16 -9.63
CA ILE A 76 -11.24 -2.41 -9.02
C ILE A 76 -11.93 -2.06 -7.72
N THR A 77 -13.15 -2.56 -7.56
CA THR A 77 -13.96 -2.32 -6.39
C THR A 77 -14.24 -3.62 -5.67
N TYR A 78 -14.06 -3.61 -4.36
CA TYR A 78 -14.44 -4.68 -3.45
C TYR A 78 -15.52 -4.19 -2.49
N GLU A 79 -16.40 -5.10 -2.12
CA GLU A 79 -17.45 -4.88 -1.12
C GLU A 79 -17.33 -5.90 0.02
N LEU A 80 -17.54 -5.47 1.23
CA LEU A 80 -17.61 -6.33 2.40
C LEU A 80 -18.99 -6.99 2.47
N LYS A 81 -19.04 -8.29 2.27
CA LYS A 81 -20.29 -9.07 2.35
C LYS A 81 -20.36 -9.80 3.68
N ALA A 82 -21.47 -9.63 4.39
CA ALA A 82 -21.70 -10.27 5.67
C ALA A 82 -21.44 -11.78 5.62
N GLY A 83 -20.63 -12.29 6.54
CA GLY A 83 -20.24 -13.69 6.65
C GLY A 83 -19.35 -14.22 5.51
N LYS A 84 -18.99 -13.40 4.52
CA LYS A 84 -18.17 -13.81 3.38
C LYS A 84 -16.86 -13.02 3.24
N GLY A 85 -16.71 -11.93 4.02
CA GLY A 85 -15.58 -11.02 3.90
C GLY A 85 -15.62 -10.18 2.60
N TRP A 86 -14.48 -9.64 2.21
CA TRP A 86 -14.32 -8.83 1.02
C TRP A 86 -14.53 -9.65 -0.26
N ARG A 87 -15.34 -9.16 -1.17
CA ARG A 87 -15.65 -9.76 -2.47
C ARG A 87 -15.58 -8.72 -3.56
N LEU A 88 -15.12 -9.13 -4.73
CA LEU A 88 -15.16 -8.29 -5.92
C LEU A 88 -16.60 -7.81 -6.16
N ALA A 89 -16.79 -6.50 -6.34
CA ALA A 89 -18.10 -5.94 -6.61
C ALA A 89 -18.62 -6.37 -7.99
N GLU A 90 -19.92 -6.51 -8.11
CA GLU A 90 -20.55 -6.85 -9.39
C GLU A 90 -20.22 -5.79 -10.46
N GLY A 91 -19.84 -6.24 -11.64
CA GLY A 91 -19.44 -5.37 -12.75
C GLY A 91 -18.04 -4.73 -12.60
N SER A 92 -17.33 -4.97 -11.50
CA SER A 92 -15.97 -4.48 -11.35
C SER A 92 -14.98 -5.25 -12.22
N GLN A 93 -13.97 -4.55 -12.71
CA GLN A 93 -12.77 -5.18 -13.28
C GLN A 93 -12.11 -6.09 -12.24
N SER A 94 -11.62 -7.26 -12.66
CA SER A 94 -11.08 -8.27 -11.74
C SER A 94 -9.56 -8.23 -11.58
N LYS A 95 -8.84 -7.59 -12.52
CA LYS A 95 -7.37 -7.49 -12.53
C LYS A 95 -6.96 -6.12 -13.07
N PHE A 96 -5.80 -5.65 -12.63
CA PHE A 96 -5.11 -4.55 -13.30
C PHE A 96 -4.25 -5.08 -14.45
N TYR A 97 -4.31 -4.39 -15.56
CA TYR A 97 -3.47 -4.63 -16.73
C TYR A 97 -2.53 -3.44 -16.91
N VAL A 98 -1.26 -3.63 -16.61
CA VAL A 98 -0.27 -2.56 -16.55
C VAL A 98 0.91 -2.87 -17.45
N GLN A 99 1.68 -1.84 -17.74
CA GLN A 99 2.86 -1.92 -18.56
C GLN A 99 4.10 -1.75 -17.69
N LYS A 100 5.16 -2.50 -18.02
CA LYS A 100 6.47 -2.32 -17.41
C LYS A 100 6.95 -0.89 -17.56
N ASN A 101 7.52 -0.33 -16.51
CA ASN A 101 8.25 0.92 -16.56
C ASN A 101 9.60 0.72 -17.26
N GLY A 102 9.91 1.54 -18.21
CA GLY A 102 11.13 1.52 -19.01
C GLY A 102 10.97 2.47 -20.20
N ASP A 103 12.04 2.81 -20.85
CA ASP A 103 12.01 3.65 -22.03
C ASP A 103 11.90 2.77 -23.26
N TYR A 104 10.88 3.01 -24.07
CA TYR A 104 10.65 2.25 -25.28
C TYR A 104 10.96 3.08 -26.53
N TYR A 105 11.70 2.50 -27.43
CA TYR A 105 11.91 3.04 -28.74
C TYR A 105 11.01 2.31 -29.74
N THR A 106 9.87 2.92 -30.07
CA THR A 106 8.92 2.35 -31.01
C THR A 106 8.85 3.22 -32.27
N TYR A 107 9.08 2.62 -33.42
CA TYR A 107 9.01 3.28 -34.74
C TYR A 107 9.82 4.59 -34.85
N GLY A 108 11.01 4.59 -34.31
CA GLY A 108 11.87 5.78 -34.37
C GLY A 108 11.50 6.90 -33.42
N LYS A 109 10.56 6.66 -32.50
CA LYS A 109 10.14 7.64 -31.50
C LYS A 109 10.38 7.09 -30.10
N TYR A 110 10.96 7.93 -29.27
CA TYR A 110 11.08 7.70 -27.85
C TYR A 110 9.70 7.88 -27.19
N THR A 111 9.24 6.85 -26.50
CA THR A 111 7.98 6.90 -25.75
C THR A 111 8.29 6.65 -24.30
N PRO A 112 8.10 7.64 -23.41
CA PRO A 112 8.30 7.44 -21.98
C PRO A 112 7.43 6.29 -21.47
N ALA A 113 8.02 5.43 -20.68
CA ALA A 113 7.29 4.34 -20.08
C ALA A 113 6.27 4.84 -19.06
N PRO A 114 5.13 4.18 -18.94
CA PRO A 114 4.10 4.60 -18.01
C PRO A 114 4.52 4.38 -16.58
N VAL A 115 4.03 5.27 -15.73
CA VAL A 115 3.84 5.09 -14.30
C VAL A 115 2.36 5.24 -14.01
N TYR A 116 1.93 4.85 -12.83
CA TYR A 116 0.52 4.88 -12.47
C TYR A 116 0.34 5.67 -11.18
N LEU A 117 -0.57 6.64 -11.19
CA LEU A 117 -1.11 7.17 -9.95
C LEU A 117 -2.04 6.12 -9.37
N MET A 118 -1.87 5.82 -8.10
CA MET A 118 -2.73 4.92 -7.37
C MET A 118 -3.48 5.67 -6.30
N PHE A 119 -4.81 5.52 -6.30
CA PHE A 119 -5.71 6.10 -5.32
C PHE A 119 -6.52 4.99 -4.66
N ILE A 120 -6.69 5.10 -3.35
CA ILE A 120 -7.54 4.20 -2.58
C ILE A 120 -8.67 5.00 -1.97
N TYR A 121 -9.88 4.55 -2.20
CA TYR A 121 -11.11 5.16 -1.68
C TYR A 121 -11.86 4.15 -0.82
N TYR A 122 -12.19 4.55 0.38
CA TYR A 122 -13.01 3.79 1.30
C TYR A 122 -14.39 4.42 1.44
N TYR A 123 -15.41 3.58 1.54
CA TYR A 123 -16.78 4.02 1.68
C TYR A 123 -17.46 3.25 2.81
N ASN A 124 -18.28 3.94 3.59
CA ASN A 124 -19.10 3.35 4.63
C ASN A 124 -20.31 2.58 4.04
N ALA A 125 -21.12 1.99 4.91
CA ALA A 125 -22.30 1.22 4.48
C ALA A 125 -23.38 2.06 3.78
N LYS A 126 -23.34 3.39 3.91
CA LYS A 126 -24.26 4.32 3.22
C LYS A 126 -23.72 4.74 1.85
N GLY A 127 -22.46 4.41 1.54
CA GLY A 127 -21.77 4.81 0.31
C GLY A 127 -21.06 6.16 0.42
N ASP A 128 -20.96 6.75 1.59
CA ASP A 128 -20.21 7.99 1.81
C ASP A 128 -18.72 7.72 1.83
N LEU A 129 -17.95 8.62 1.19
CA LEU A 129 -16.49 8.57 1.22
C LEU A 129 -15.97 8.85 2.64
N MET A 130 -15.13 7.96 3.15
CA MET A 130 -14.64 8.03 4.52
C MET A 130 -13.11 8.20 4.64
N ASN A 131 -12.41 8.53 3.56
CA ASN A 131 -10.95 8.67 3.58
C ASN A 131 -10.44 9.66 4.63
N SER A 132 -11.17 10.76 4.87
CA SER A 132 -10.82 11.74 5.91
C SER A 132 -10.74 11.13 7.31
N GLN A 133 -11.52 10.09 7.59
CA GLN A 133 -11.54 9.43 8.88
C GLN A 133 -10.22 8.68 9.20
N PHE A 134 -9.42 8.33 8.18
CA PHE A 134 -8.09 7.73 8.35
C PHE A 134 -6.97 8.75 8.49
N ILE A 135 -7.30 10.04 8.45
CA ILE A 135 -6.34 11.15 8.41
C ILE A 135 -6.56 12.13 9.53
N GLU A 136 -7.81 12.58 9.70
CA GLU A 136 -8.17 13.61 10.69
C GLU A 136 -8.00 13.09 12.12
N ASN A 137 -7.91 14.03 13.07
CA ASN A 137 -7.80 13.73 14.50
C ASN A 137 -6.61 12.84 14.88
N GLY A 138 -5.48 12.95 14.13
CA GLY A 138 -4.27 12.18 14.37
C GLY A 138 -4.29 10.74 13.85
N GLN A 139 -5.36 10.35 13.12
CA GLN A 139 -5.46 9.01 12.53
C GLN A 139 -4.38 8.77 11.45
N ASP A 140 -3.90 9.82 10.79
CA ASP A 140 -2.76 9.79 9.89
C ASP A 140 -1.46 9.30 10.56
N ASN A 141 -1.30 9.47 11.86
CA ASN A 141 -0.11 9.03 12.59
C ASN A 141 -0.10 7.52 12.90
N ILE A 142 -1.24 6.85 12.77
CA ILE A 142 -1.42 5.44 13.11
C ILE A 142 -1.79 4.55 11.91
N HIS A 143 -2.10 5.14 10.74
CA HIS A 143 -2.44 4.39 9.53
C HIS A 143 -1.34 4.42 8.48
N GLN A 144 -1.08 3.26 7.87
CA GLN A 144 -0.19 3.14 6.72
C GLN A 144 -0.61 1.96 5.83
N HIS A 145 -0.71 2.19 4.52
CA HIS A 145 -0.87 1.10 3.57
C HIS A 145 0.46 0.45 3.24
N PHE A 146 0.41 -0.87 3.03
CA PHE A 146 1.52 -1.67 2.50
C PHE A 146 1.09 -2.37 1.22
N PHE A 147 2.01 -2.42 0.25
CA PHE A 147 1.79 -2.94 -1.09
C PHE A 147 2.85 -4.00 -1.39
N THR A 148 2.50 -5.26 -1.27
CA THR A 148 3.45 -6.37 -1.40
C THR A 148 3.05 -7.27 -2.56
N PRO A 149 3.83 -7.39 -3.65
CA PRO A 149 3.65 -8.43 -4.65
C PRO A 149 3.85 -9.82 -4.04
N GLU A 150 2.88 -10.71 -4.27
CA GLU A 150 2.92 -12.11 -3.84
C GLU A 150 2.45 -13.03 -4.98
N ASN A 151 2.71 -14.32 -4.88
CA ASN A 151 2.24 -15.33 -5.84
C ASN A 151 2.69 -15.05 -7.28
N VAL A 152 3.92 -14.58 -7.45
CA VAL A 152 4.47 -14.18 -8.75
C VAL A 152 4.65 -15.39 -9.65
N LYS A 153 4.23 -15.28 -10.90
CA LYS A 153 4.40 -16.29 -11.93
C LYS A 153 4.55 -15.62 -13.30
N PRO A 154 5.23 -16.28 -14.24
CA PRO A 154 5.32 -15.76 -15.59
C PRO A 154 3.95 -15.82 -16.27
N THR A 155 3.68 -14.90 -17.19
CA THR A 155 2.61 -14.99 -18.18
C THR A 155 3.00 -15.96 -19.29
N PHE A 156 2.14 -16.16 -20.29
CA PHE A 156 2.30 -17.18 -21.35
C PHE A 156 3.68 -17.18 -22.02
N ASP A 157 4.26 -16.03 -22.28
CA ASP A 157 5.57 -15.87 -22.95
C ASP A 157 6.70 -15.42 -21.98
N GLY A 158 6.40 -15.39 -20.68
CA GLY A 158 7.35 -15.03 -19.64
C GLY A 158 8.16 -16.23 -19.14
N GLN A 159 9.20 -15.94 -18.38
CA GLN A 159 10.02 -16.93 -17.70
C GLN A 159 10.14 -16.63 -16.22
N PRO A 160 10.27 -17.63 -15.33
CA PRO A 160 10.63 -17.41 -13.94
C PRO A 160 12.02 -16.76 -13.82
N GLU A 161 12.18 -15.86 -12.88
CA GLU A 161 13.44 -15.21 -12.56
C GLU A 161 13.81 -15.43 -11.10
N ALA A 162 15.11 -15.44 -10.78
CA ALA A 162 15.60 -15.78 -9.45
C ALA A 162 15.15 -14.81 -8.36
N ASP A 163 14.87 -13.55 -8.73
CA ASP A 163 14.44 -12.45 -7.85
C ASP A 163 12.94 -12.15 -7.94
N ASP A 164 12.14 -13.08 -8.47
CA ASP A 164 10.66 -12.94 -8.48
C ASP A 164 10.03 -12.98 -7.09
N ASN A 165 10.77 -13.39 -6.08
CA ASN A 165 10.38 -13.36 -4.67
C ASN A 165 10.82 -12.09 -3.93
N GLU A 166 11.43 -11.13 -4.61
CA GLU A 166 11.86 -9.86 -4.05
C GLU A 166 10.87 -8.74 -4.44
N PRO A 167 9.95 -8.33 -3.56
CA PRO A 167 8.87 -7.37 -3.88
C PRO A 167 9.36 -6.08 -4.53
N GLN A 168 10.49 -5.53 -4.04
CA GLN A 168 11.11 -4.30 -4.53
C GLN A 168 11.74 -4.44 -5.94
N LYS A 169 11.85 -5.67 -6.48
CA LYS A 169 12.30 -5.93 -7.85
C LYS A 169 11.13 -6.01 -8.84
N LEU A 170 9.92 -6.11 -8.34
CA LEU A 170 8.69 -6.23 -9.14
C LEU A 170 7.95 -4.91 -9.24
N VAL A 171 7.85 -4.20 -8.13
CA VAL A 171 7.21 -2.89 -8.06
C VAL A 171 8.05 -1.92 -7.26
N ASP A 172 7.88 -0.65 -7.57
CA ASP A 172 8.37 0.46 -6.78
C ASP A 172 7.21 1.43 -6.55
N TYR A 173 7.14 2.00 -5.34
CA TYR A 173 6.02 2.81 -4.91
C TYR A 173 6.50 4.00 -4.07
N LEU A 174 5.94 5.16 -4.36
CA LEU A 174 6.15 6.37 -3.57
C LEU A 174 4.83 6.86 -3.01
N TYR A 175 4.82 7.13 -1.71
CA TYR A 175 3.71 7.81 -1.06
C TYR A 175 3.70 9.27 -1.51
N VAL A 176 2.56 9.75 -2.01
CA VAL A 176 2.37 11.14 -2.42
C VAL A 176 1.09 11.73 -1.80
N ASP A 177 0.76 11.23 -0.62
CA ASP A 177 -0.32 11.80 0.18
C ASP A 177 -0.10 13.30 0.38
N THR A 178 -1.18 14.05 0.49
CA THR A 178 -1.15 15.52 0.63
C THR A 178 -1.89 15.97 1.87
N THR A 179 -1.53 17.16 2.35
CA THR A 179 -2.28 17.88 3.38
C THR A 179 -2.74 19.23 2.81
N PRO A 180 -4.04 19.53 2.74
CA PRO A 180 -5.18 18.63 2.96
C PRO A 180 -5.22 17.46 1.96
N TRP A 181 -5.74 16.31 2.38
CA TRP A 181 -5.70 15.08 1.57
C TRP A 181 -6.56 15.17 0.30
N ASP A 182 -7.66 15.91 0.33
CA ASP A 182 -8.59 16.12 -0.78
C ASP A 182 -8.05 17.07 -1.87
N LYS A 183 -6.92 17.71 -1.60
CA LYS A 183 -6.22 18.60 -2.54
C LYS A 183 -5.11 17.87 -3.28
N THR A 184 -4.65 18.46 -4.35
CA THR A 184 -3.49 17.98 -5.10
C THR A 184 -2.31 18.93 -4.94
N LYS A 185 -1.10 18.48 -5.23
CA LYS A 185 0.09 19.33 -5.16
C LYS A 185 0.05 20.56 -6.07
N HIS A 186 -0.77 20.54 -7.12
CA HIS A 186 -0.98 21.71 -7.98
C HIS A 186 -1.82 22.80 -7.29
N SER A 187 -2.56 22.46 -6.24
CA SER A 187 -3.19 23.45 -5.38
C SER A 187 -2.13 24.17 -4.54
N LYS A 188 -2.22 25.47 -4.43
CA LYS A 188 -1.37 26.27 -3.52
C LYS A 188 -1.60 25.94 -2.05
N GLU A 189 -2.73 25.30 -1.76
CA GLU A 189 -3.16 24.92 -0.41
C GLU A 189 -2.66 23.52 -0.01
N ALA A 190 -2.02 22.78 -0.93
CA ALA A 190 -1.61 21.41 -0.67
C ALA A 190 -0.10 21.25 -0.56
N GLU A 191 0.32 20.52 0.46
CA GLU A 191 1.69 20.07 0.64
C GLU A 191 1.76 18.54 0.58
N ILE A 192 2.85 17.98 0.03
CA ILE A 192 3.08 16.54 0.05
C ILE A 192 3.61 16.14 1.41
N THR A 193 2.95 15.16 2.02
CA THR A 193 3.32 14.58 3.31
C THR A 193 3.73 13.11 3.21
N GLY A 194 3.65 12.52 2.00
CA GLY A 194 3.85 11.10 1.80
C GLY A 194 5.20 10.55 2.28
N ASP A 195 6.27 11.35 2.21
CA ASP A 195 7.59 10.96 2.70
C ASP A 195 7.72 11.11 4.23
N SER A 196 7.17 12.19 4.77
CA SER A 196 7.26 12.51 6.20
C SER A 196 6.17 11.85 7.05
N ASN A 197 5.07 11.43 6.44
CA ASN A 197 3.96 10.75 7.10
C ASN A 197 3.18 9.85 6.12
N PRO A 198 3.75 8.69 5.71
CA PRO A 198 3.18 7.83 4.68
C PRO A 198 1.87 7.19 5.12
N ILE A 199 0.77 7.48 4.39
CA ILE A 199 -0.54 6.86 4.60
C ILE A 199 -0.85 5.88 3.47
N GLY A 200 -0.63 6.30 2.21
CA GLY A 200 -0.83 5.48 1.01
C GLY A 200 -2.24 5.52 0.45
N LEU A 201 -3.03 6.55 0.76
CA LEU A 201 -4.28 6.83 0.06
C LEU A 201 -4.03 7.38 -1.34
N LYS A 202 -2.86 8.00 -1.52
CA LYS A 202 -2.33 8.47 -2.80
C LYS A 202 -0.89 8.01 -2.97
N GLY A 203 -0.59 7.41 -4.12
CA GLY A 203 0.74 6.97 -4.46
C GLY A 203 1.06 7.06 -5.94
N VAL A 204 2.34 6.92 -6.26
CA VAL A 204 2.81 6.64 -7.60
C VAL A 204 3.45 5.26 -7.59
N ILE A 205 3.01 4.39 -8.47
CA ILE A 205 3.52 3.03 -8.60
C ILE A 205 4.10 2.82 -9.99
N ARG A 206 5.20 2.09 -10.07
CA ARG A 206 5.76 1.60 -11.33
C ARG A 206 6.06 0.10 -11.22
N PHE A 207 5.90 -0.59 -12.35
CA PHE A 207 6.14 -2.02 -12.47
C PHE A 207 7.47 -2.25 -13.17
N LEU A 208 8.36 -3.03 -12.56
CA LEU A 208 9.76 -3.12 -12.95
C LEU A 208 10.07 -4.32 -13.84
N LYS A 209 9.21 -5.35 -13.83
CA LYS A 209 9.34 -6.55 -14.65
C LYS A 209 8.09 -6.74 -15.51
N ASP A 210 8.29 -7.11 -16.77
CA ASP A 210 7.23 -7.49 -17.68
C ASP A 210 6.98 -9.00 -17.68
N ARG A 211 5.92 -9.41 -18.37
CA ARG A 211 5.52 -10.82 -18.52
C ARG A 211 5.38 -11.55 -17.21
N LYS A 212 4.85 -10.83 -16.22
CA LYS A 212 4.55 -11.34 -14.88
C LYS A 212 3.08 -11.15 -14.55
N GLU A 213 2.55 -12.12 -13.83
CA GLU A 213 1.27 -12.01 -13.13
C GLU A 213 1.52 -12.23 -11.64
N PHE A 214 0.91 -11.42 -10.80
CA PHE A 214 1.03 -11.54 -9.35
C PHE A 214 -0.17 -10.93 -8.63
N ASP A 215 -0.31 -11.23 -7.36
CA ASP A 215 -1.23 -10.56 -6.46
C ASP A 215 -0.54 -9.36 -5.81
N LEU A 216 -1.01 -8.16 -6.05
CA LEU A 216 -0.62 -7.00 -5.25
C LEU A 216 -1.43 -7.04 -3.95
N LYS A 217 -0.81 -7.51 -2.88
CA LYS A 217 -1.41 -7.52 -1.56
C LYS A 217 -1.43 -6.12 -0.99
N ILE A 218 -2.62 -5.60 -0.75
CA ILE A 218 -2.86 -4.30 -0.13
C ILE A 218 -3.31 -4.52 1.30
N ARG A 219 -2.57 -3.95 2.25
CA ARG A 219 -2.90 -4.00 3.67
C ARG A 219 -2.94 -2.59 4.24
N LEU A 220 -3.96 -2.27 5.02
CA LEU A 220 -4.02 -1.05 5.83
C LEU A 220 -3.69 -1.41 7.26
N TYR A 221 -2.57 -0.90 7.73
CA TYR A 221 -2.15 -0.98 9.14
C TYR A 221 -2.89 0.07 9.95
N HIS A 222 -3.34 -0.34 11.15
CA HIS A 222 -3.90 0.49 12.18
C HIS A 222 -3.10 0.28 13.48
N GLY A 223 -2.34 1.28 13.88
CA GLY A 223 -1.52 1.23 15.07
C GLY A 223 -2.26 1.57 16.34
N TYR A 224 -1.94 0.88 17.43
CA TYR A 224 -2.34 1.30 18.77
C TYR A 224 -1.59 2.55 19.22
N LYS A 225 -0.47 2.83 18.57
CA LYS A 225 0.41 4.00 18.75
C LYS A 225 0.94 4.44 17.40
N SER A 226 1.73 5.53 17.40
CA SER A 226 2.37 6.01 16.17
C SER A 226 3.00 4.87 15.36
N LYS A 227 2.78 4.91 14.04
CA LYS A 227 3.31 3.95 13.07
C LYS A 227 4.81 4.08 12.83
N GLY A 228 5.42 5.21 13.23
CA GLY A 228 6.87 5.39 13.17
C GLY A 228 7.59 4.43 14.10
N ASN A 229 8.79 4.02 13.71
CA ASN A 229 9.68 3.23 14.56
C ASN A 229 10.01 4.03 15.83
N PRO A 230 9.76 3.50 17.04
CA PRO A 230 9.94 4.27 18.28
C PRO A 230 11.41 4.63 18.60
N GLU A 231 12.37 3.92 18.00
CA GLU A 231 13.79 4.13 18.24
C GLU A 231 14.41 5.11 17.23
N THR A 232 13.96 5.04 15.96
CA THR A 232 14.58 5.80 14.87
C THR A 232 13.69 6.91 14.32
N GLY A 233 12.38 6.87 14.59
CA GLY A 233 11.39 7.78 14.00
C GLY A 233 11.10 7.52 12.51
N THR A 234 11.75 6.50 11.91
CA THR A 234 11.56 6.17 10.50
C THR A 234 10.31 5.35 10.26
N PHE A 235 9.83 5.34 9.03
CA PHE A 235 8.70 4.52 8.59
C PHE A 235 9.17 3.27 7.87
N ASP A 236 8.38 2.21 7.97
CA ASP A 236 8.66 0.97 7.24
C ASP A 236 8.46 1.17 5.71
N PRO A 237 9.24 0.46 4.88
CA PRO A 237 9.09 0.53 3.44
C PRO A 237 7.73 -0.02 3.00
N PHE A 238 7.19 0.49 1.91
CA PHE A 238 5.85 0.17 1.40
C PHE A 238 5.57 -1.33 1.23
N TYR A 239 6.60 -2.14 1.00
CA TYR A 239 6.47 -3.58 0.70
C TYR A 239 6.69 -4.49 1.91
N LYS A 240 7.21 -3.97 3.03
CA LYS A 240 7.63 -4.83 4.13
C LYS A 240 7.43 -4.15 5.50
N PRO A 241 6.29 -4.38 6.16
CA PRO A 241 6.13 -3.99 7.56
C PRO A 241 7.10 -4.74 8.45
N SER A 242 7.70 -4.06 9.41
CA SER A 242 8.60 -4.66 10.40
C SER A 242 7.85 -5.45 11.46
N GLY A 243 8.56 -6.37 12.13
CA GLY A 243 8.00 -7.10 13.28
C GLY A 243 7.59 -6.18 14.43
N ILE A 244 8.31 -5.06 14.62
CA ILE A 244 7.98 -4.05 15.64
C ILE A 244 6.64 -3.39 15.29
N LEU A 245 6.43 -3.02 14.05
CA LEU A 245 5.17 -2.42 13.61
C LEU A 245 4.01 -3.41 13.81
N ILE A 246 4.15 -4.65 13.32
CA ILE A 246 3.10 -5.68 13.39
C ILE A 246 2.66 -5.94 14.84
N GLN A 247 3.56 -5.90 15.81
CA GLN A 247 3.25 -6.12 17.23
C GLN A 247 2.50 -4.94 17.88
N ARG A 248 2.45 -3.79 17.23
CA ARG A 248 1.90 -2.53 17.77
C ARG A 248 0.60 -2.09 17.11
N GLY A 249 -0.05 -2.98 16.38
CA GLY A 249 -1.29 -2.66 15.69
C GLY A 249 -1.97 -3.89 15.07
N THR A 250 -2.96 -3.62 14.26
CA THR A 250 -3.77 -4.59 13.55
C THR A 250 -3.88 -4.24 12.06
N TRP A 251 -4.61 -5.06 11.31
CA TRP A 251 -4.86 -4.85 9.89
C TRP A 251 -6.35 -4.60 9.66
N ASP A 252 -6.72 -3.37 9.33
CA ASP A 252 -8.10 -3.03 8.95
C ASP A 252 -8.46 -3.60 7.58
N ILE A 253 -7.49 -3.64 6.67
CA ILE A 253 -7.65 -4.17 5.31
C ILE A 253 -6.54 -5.17 5.01
N ASN A 254 -6.92 -6.27 4.33
CA ASN A 254 -6.00 -7.25 3.78
C ASN A 254 -6.64 -7.87 2.53
N LEU A 255 -6.24 -7.39 1.35
CA LEU A 255 -6.79 -7.78 0.06
C LEU A 255 -5.68 -8.10 -0.94
N ASN A 256 -5.93 -9.09 -1.78
CA ASN A 256 -5.09 -9.44 -2.91
C ASN A 256 -5.74 -8.94 -4.20
N ILE A 257 -5.02 -8.13 -4.95
CA ILE A 257 -5.47 -7.54 -6.21
C ILE A 257 -4.64 -8.13 -7.35
N PRO A 258 -5.22 -8.92 -8.25
CA PRO A 258 -4.49 -9.49 -9.37
C PRO A 258 -3.97 -8.42 -10.32
N VAL A 259 -2.70 -8.53 -10.70
CA VAL A 259 -2.01 -7.63 -11.63
C VAL A 259 -1.33 -8.44 -12.71
N VAL A 260 -1.47 -8.01 -13.97
CA VAL A 260 -0.75 -8.54 -15.13
C VAL A 260 0.11 -7.44 -15.72
N VAL A 261 1.41 -7.69 -15.84
CA VAL A 261 2.39 -6.73 -16.35
C VAL A 261 2.83 -7.14 -17.76
N PHE A 262 2.59 -6.28 -18.72
CA PHE A 262 2.95 -6.46 -20.12
C PHE A 262 4.24 -5.71 -20.48
N TRP A 263 4.87 -6.16 -21.56
CA TRP A 263 6.01 -5.47 -22.16
C TRP A 263 5.59 -4.15 -22.82
N SER A 264 4.56 -4.21 -23.65
CA SER A 264 4.09 -3.06 -24.42
C SER A 264 2.57 -2.94 -24.40
N ARG A 265 2.08 -1.78 -24.85
CA ARG A 265 0.65 -1.51 -24.94
C ARG A 265 -0.06 -2.39 -25.99
N GLU A 266 0.63 -2.82 -27.01
CA GLU A 266 0.08 -3.64 -28.08
C GLU A 266 -0.29 -5.04 -27.58
N GLU A 267 0.42 -5.54 -26.56
CA GLU A 267 0.12 -6.81 -25.91
C GLU A 267 -1.17 -6.77 -25.05
N THR A 268 -1.68 -5.58 -24.72
CA THR A 268 -2.89 -5.44 -23.89
C THR A 268 -4.19 -5.45 -24.65
N VAL A 269 -4.16 -5.48 -25.99
CA VAL A 269 -5.30 -5.31 -26.90
C VAL A 269 -5.65 -6.59 -27.63
N GLY A 270 -4.95 -7.70 -27.33
CA GLY A 270 -5.21 -9.02 -27.88
C GLY A 270 -6.35 -9.78 -27.21
#